data_2400651e94c566e85c1e5e377b9a7a6c
#
_entry.id   2400651e94c566e85c1e5e377b9a7a6c
#
_cell.length_a   1.000
_cell.length_b   1.000
_cell.length_c   1.000
_cell.angle_alpha   90.00
_cell.angle_beta   90.00
_cell.angle_gamma   90.00
#
_symmetry.space_group_name_H-M   'P 1'
#
loop_
_entity.id
_entity.type
_entity.pdbx_description
1 polymer ?
#
loop_
_entity_poly.entity_id
_entity_poly.type
_entity_poly.pdbx_seq_one_letter_code
_entity_poly.pdbx_strand_id
1 'polypeptide(L)'
;MDYDPWEELNIFIESFQPLKELDGFQVDFDTCAVFFDGNRVRVNGPEDWDIQSHNGDKTTSQDGAYRWVESEYGMLPNTVPQYMHPYEGDYDD
;
A
#
# COMPACT_ATOMS: atom_id res chain seq x y z
N MET A 1 9.32 -6.08 19.18
CA MET A 1 8.04 -6.27 18.59
C MET A 1 8.16 -6.74 17.16
N ASP A 2 7.31 -7.61 16.79
CA ASP A 2 7.45 -8.27 15.50
C ASP A 2 6.77 -7.47 14.42
N TYR A 3 7.40 -7.46 13.28
CA TYR A 3 6.82 -6.84 12.11
C TYR A 3 5.81 -7.80 11.50
N ASP A 4 4.66 -7.28 11.12
CA ASP A 4 3.61 -8.09 10.52
C ASP A 4 3.28 -7.50 9.14
N PRO A 5 3.84 -8.08 8.08
CA PRO A 5 3.58 -7.54 6.74
C PRO A 5 2.11 -7.62 6.35
N TRP A 6 1.40 -8.61 6.88
CA TRP A 6 -0.01 -8.73 6.57
C TRP A 6 -0.81 -7.55 7.14
N GLU A 7 -0.44 -7.13 8.34
CA GLU A 7 -1.11 -5.98 8.93
C GLU A 7 -0.84 -4.72 8.12
N GLU A 8 0.39 -4.57 7.64
CA GLU A 8 0.73 -3.40 6.84
C GLU A 8 -0.04 -3.39 5.53
N LEU A 9 -0.18 -4.56 4.89
CA LEU A 9 -0.94 -4.64 3.67
C LEU A 9 -2.41 -4.34 3.91
N ASN A 10 -2.93 -4.81 5.03
CA ASN A 10 -4.31 -4.58 5.36
C ASN A 10 -4.59 -3.08 5.57
N ILE A 11 -3.67 -2.40 6.25
CA ILE A 11 -3.82 -0.96 6.43
C ILE A 11 -3.79 -0.25 5.08
N PHE A 12 -2.92 -0.68 4.18
CA PHE A 12 -2.85 -0.11 2.85
C PHE A 12 -4.19 -0.26 2.13
N ILE A 13 -4.78 -1.45 2.16
CA ILE A 13 -6.05 -1.69 1.50
C ILE A 13 -7.14 -0.85 2.13
N GLU A 14 -7.17 -0.78 3.46
CA GLU A 14 -8.20 0.00 4.12
C GLU A 14 -8.03 1.49 3.88
N SER A 15 -6.81 1.92 3.67
CA SER A 15 -6.56 3.33 3.38
C SER A 15 -7.08 3.73 2.00
N PHE A 16 -7.12 2.77 1.08
CA PHE A 16 -7.56 3.04 -0.28
C PHE A 16 -8.72 2.11 -0.64
N GLN A 17 -9.82 2.27 0.05
CA GLN A 17 -10.95 1.37 -0.15
C GLN A 17 -11.46 1.29 -1.58
N PRO A 18 -11.43 2.36 -2.39
CA PRO A 18 -11.86 2.21 -3.77
C PRO A 18 -11.09 1.19 -4.57
N LEU A 19 -9.89 0.77 -4.12
CA LEU A 19 -9.18 -0.30 -4.80
C LEU A 19 -10.00 -1.57 -4.84
N LYS A 20 -10.87 -1.78 -3.85
CA LYS A 20 -11.66 -3.00 -3.78
C LYS A 20 -12.66 -3.09 -4.93
N GLU A 21 -12.92 -1.98 -5.60
CA GLU A 21 -13.88 -1.96 -6.68
C GLU A 21 -13.23 -2.05 -8.04
N LEU A 22 -11.90 -2.12 -8.09
CA LEU A 22 -11.21 -2.24 -9.36
C LEU A 22 -11.24 -3.69 -9.84
N ASP A 23 -11.10 -3.87 -11.14
CA ASP A 23 -11.13 -5.19 -11.72
C ASP A 23 -10.05 -6.07 -11.13
N GLY A 24 -10.40 -7.32 -10.86
CA GLY A 24 -9.42 -8.28 -10.41
C GLY A 24 -8.95 -8.11 -8.99
N PHE A 25 -9.68 -7.34 -8.19
CA PHE A 25 -9.26 -7.16 -6.80
C PHE A 25 -9.25 -8.52 -6.11
N GLN A 26 -8.11 -8.86 -5.54
CA GLN A 26 -7.95 -10.14 -4.88
C GLN A 26 -6.78 -10.04 -3.91
N VAL A 27 -6.92 -10.68 -2.77
CA VAL A 27 -5.85 -10.68 -1.78
C VAL A 27 -5.26 -12.08 -1.74
N ASP A 28 -3.93 -12.15 -1.76
CA ASP A 28 -3.23 -13.43 -1.68
C ASP A 28 -2.57 -13.49 -0.30
N PHE A 29 -3.13 -14.29 0.57
CA PHE A 29 -2.63 -14.38 1.94
C PHE A 29 -1.29 -15.08 2.03
N ASP A 30 -0.97 -15.95 1.07
CA ASP A 30 0.27 -16.69 1.14
C ASP A 30 1.49 -15.82 0.84
N THR A 31 1.34 -14.89 -0.07
CA THR A 31 2.47 -14.05 -0.47
C THR A 31 2.37 -12.63 0.05
N CYS A 32 1.33 -12.34 0.81
CA CYS A 32 1.09 -11.00 1.36
C CYS A 32 1.03 -9.97 0.25
N ALA A 33 0.16 -10.21 -0.71
CA ALA A 33 0.02 -9.35 -1.87
C ALA A 33 -1.44 -9.05 -2.15
N VAL A 34 -1.69 -7.94 -2.83
CA VAL A 34 -3.02 -7.60 -3.28
C VAL A 34 -2.93 -7.32 -4.78
N PHE A 35 -3.95 -7.79 -5.50
CA PHE A 35 -4.04 -7.59 -6.93
C PHE A 35 -5.21 -6.68 -7.23
N PHE A 36 -5.03 -5.78 -8.16
CA PHE A 36 -6.12 -4.93 -8.63
C PHE A 36 -5.71 -4.28 -9.94
N ASP A 37 -6.65 -4.23 -10.86
CA ASP A 37 -6.47 -3.52 -12.12
C ASP A 37 -5.19 -3.96 -12.84
N GLY A 38 -4.88 -5.24 -12.77
CA GLY A 38 -3.71 -5.76 -13.46
C GLY A 38 -2.40 -5.51 -12.73
N ASN A 39 -2.45 -4.93 -11.55
CA ASN A 39 -1.25 -4.65 -10.76
C ASN A 39 -1.17 -5.59 -9.58
N ARG A 40 0.02 -5.72 -9.03
CA ARG A 40 0.23 -6.47 -7.80
C ARG A 40 1.09 -5.65 -6.86
N VAL A 41 0.65 -5.51 -5.62
CA VAL A 41 1.44 -4.85 -4.58
C VAL A 41 1.72 -5.88 -3.51
N ARG A 42 2.97 -6.11 -3.21
CA ARG A 42 3.37 -7.12 -2.26
C ARG A 42 4.26 -6.52 -1.18
N VAL A 43 4.03 -6.91 0.06
CA VAL A 43 4.79 -6.41 1.19
C VAL A 43 5.79 -7.47 1.60
N ASN A 44 7.08 -7.14 1.50
CA ASN A 44 8.13 -8.07 1.88
C ASN A 44 8.74 -7.69 3.23
N GLY A 45 8.73 -6.42 3.56
CA GLY A 45 9.30 -5.95 4.82
C GLY A 45 8.95 -4.50 5.05
N PRO A 46 9.44 -3.92 6.13
CA PRO A 46 9.03 -2.56 6.51
C PRO A 46 9.34 -1.51 5.45
N GLU A 47 10.45 -1.66 4.76
CA GLU A 47 10.81 -0.69 3.74
C GLU A 47 10.97 -1.38 2.40
N ASP A 48 10.35 -2.55 2.22
CA ASP A 48 10.58 -3.35 1.03
C ASP A 48 9.24 -3.82 0.49
N TRP A 49 8.68 -3.04 -0.39
CA TRP A 49 7.41 -3.35 -1.05
C TRP A 49 7.68 -3.48 -2.54
N ASP A 50 7.03 -4.43 -3.18
CA ASP A 50 7.15 -4.62 -4.63
C ASP A 50 5.87 -4.19 -5.29
N ILE A 51 5.99 -3.46 -6.38
CA ILE A 51 4.85 -3.10 -7.21
C ILE A 51 5.10 -3.64 -8.60
N GLN A 52 4.21 -4.48 -9.08
CA GLN A 52 4.29 -5.03 -10.43
C GLN A 52 3.12 -4.47 -11.21
N SER A 53 3.41 -3.72 -12.25
CA SER A 53 2.37 -3.09 -13.04
C SER A 53 2.70 -3.20 -14.51
N HIS A 54 1.80 -2.72 -15.36
CA HIS A 54 2.05 -2.76 -16.79
C HIS A 54 3.19 -1.83 -17.19
N ASN A 55 3.63 -0.96 -16.29
CA ASN A 55 4.79 -0.11 -16.55
C ASN A 55 6.07 -0.76 -16.09
N GLY A 56 6.01 -1.98 -15.57
CA GLY A 56 7.18 -2.70 -15.12
C GLY A 56 7.14 -2.89 -13.62
N ASP A 57 8.17 -3.56 -13.12
CA ASP A 57 8.25 -3.87 -11.71
C ASP A 57 9.14 -2.86 -11.02
N LYS A 58 8.84 -2.56 -9.78
CA LYS A 58 9.75 -1.73 -9.00
C LYS A 58 9.66 -2.10 -7.53
N THR A 59 10.73 -1.83 -6.83
CA THR A 59 10.79 -2.03 -5.39
C THR A 59 10.76 -0.66 -4.74
N THR A 60 9.99 -0.50 -3.69
CA THR A 60 9.84 0.80 -3.07
C THR A 60 9.59 0.61 -1.59
N SER A 61 9.46 1.72 -0.88
CA SER A 61 9.12 1.68 0.53
C SER A 61 7.61 1.69 0.68
N GLN A 62 7.17 1.57 1.90
CA GLN A 62 5.75 1.70 2.20
C GLN A 62 5.24 3.05 1.73
N ASP A 63 5.98 4.11 2.02
CA ASP A 63 5.60 5.44 1.61
C ASP A 63 5.51 5.54 0.09
N GLY A 64 6.46 4.93 -0.60
CA GLY A 64 6.44 4.95 -2.05
C GLY A 64 5.23 4.24 -2.63
N ALA A 65 4.81 3.15 -2.00
CA ALA A 65 3.63 2.43 -2.48
C ALA A 65 2.38 3.26 -2.32
N TYR A 66 2.25 3.97 -1.20
CA TYR A 66 1.10 4.84 -0.99
C TYR A 66 1.09 5.96 -2.03
N ARG A 67 2.26 6.55 -2.28
CA ARG A 67 2.34 7.63 -3.26
C ARG A 67 2.04 7.14 -4.66
N TRP A 68 2.41 5.90 -4.96
CA TRP A 68 2.13 5.33 -6.26
C TRP A 68 0.63 5.24 -6.50
N VAL A 69 -0.13 4.78 -5.49
CA VAL A 69 -1.58 4.69 -5.63
C VAL A 69 -2.18 6.08 -5.77
N GLU A 70 -1.72 7.02 -4.97
CA GLU A 70 -2.24 8.37 -5.05
C GLU A 70 -2.05 8.96 -6.44
N SER A 71 -0.88 8.70 -7.01
CA SER A 71 -0.56 9.26 -8.32
C SER A 71 -1.28 8.54 -9.45
N GLU A 72 -1.33 7.20 -9.39
CA GLU A 72 -1.91 6.44 -10.47
C GLU A 72 -3.42 6.54 -10.53
N TYR A 73 -4.05 6.63 -9.38
CA TYR A 73 -5.50 6.59 -9.32
C TYR A 73 -6.13 7.86 -8.79
N GLY A 74 -5.33 8.81 -8.40
CA GLY A 74 -5.88 10.05 -7.86
C GLY A 74 -6.61 9.85 -6.54
N MET A 75 -6.26 8.82 -5.80
CA MET A 75 -6.90 8.53 -4.53
C MET A 75 -6.12 9.11 -3.38
N LEU A 76 -6.82 9.49 -2.32
CA LEU A 76 -6.19 9.90 -1.08
C LEU A 76 -6.50 8.84 -0.03
N PRO A 77 -5.56 8.56 0.87
CA PRO A 77 -5.82 7.53 1.86
C PRO A 77 -6.93 7.96 2.83
N ASN A 78 -7.81 7.01 3.14
CA ASN A 78 -8.88 7.28 4.07
C ASN A 78 -8.42 7.36 5.50
N THR A 79 -7.33 6.67 5.80
CA THR A 79 -6.79 6.68 7.15
C THR A 79 -5.37 7.17 7.08
N VAL A 80 -4.86 7.65 8.19
CA VAL A 80 -3.49 8.08 8.25
C VAL A 80 -2.63 6.86 8.52
N PRO A 81 -1.76 6.48 7.58
CA PRO A 81 -0.91 5.32 7.81
C PRO A 81 0.01 5.54 8.98
N GLN A 82 0.32 4.47 9.68
CA GLN A 82 1.13 4.60 10.87
C GLN A 82 2.50 5.16 10.61
N TYR A 83 3.06 4.90 9.45
CA TYR A 83 4.39 5.40 9.18
C TYR A 83 4.39 6.91 9.00
N MET A 84 3.23 7.51 8.81
CA MET A 84 3.17 8.96 8.70
C MET A 84 2.83 9.61 10.02
N HIS A 85 2.53 8.82 11.01
CA HIS A 85 2.04 9.33 12.24
C HIS A 85 2.94 10.33 12.90
N PRO A 86 4.19 10.08 12.99
CA PRO A 86 5.00 10.96 13.76
C PRO A 86 4.99 12.35 13.27
N TYR A 87 4.93 12.56 11.97
CA TYR A 87 5.09 13.92 11.66
C TYR A 87 3.83 14.63 11.56
N GLU A 88 2.73 13.93 11.54
CA GLU A 88 1.59 14.70 11.54
C GLU A 88 1.39 15.29 12.84
N GLY A 89 1.95 14.75 13.81
CA GLY A 89 1.88 15.45 15.01
C GLY A 89 2.66 16.65 14.93
N ASP A 90 3.41 16.72 14.00
CA ASP A 90 4.10 17.84 13.98
C ASP A 90 3.53 18.76 13.22
N TYR A 91 2.85 18.72 12.95
CA TYR A 91 2.38 19.66 12.46
C TYR A 91 1.67 20.38 13.19
N ASP A 92 1.63 20.20 13.65
CA ASP A 92 1.31 20.91 14.33
C ASP A 92 1.43 21.38 14.93
N ASP A 93 1.94 21.35 14.94
CA ASP A 93 2.23 21.67 15.62
C ASP A 93 2.33 22.09 16.05
#